data_91053c497b936bfa52efbdf54caf2e44
#
_entry.id   91053c497b936bfa52efbdf54caf2e44
#
_cell.length_a   1.000
_cell.length_b   1.000
_cell.length_c   1.000
_cell.angle_alpha   90.00
_cell.angle_beta   90.00
_cell.angle_gamma   90.00
#
_symmetry.space_group_name_H-M   'P 1'
#
loop_
_entity.id
_entity.type
_entity.pdbx_description
1 polymer ?
#
loop_
_entity_poly.entity_id
_entity_poly.type
_entity_poly.pdbx_seq_one_letter_code
_entity_poly.pdbx_strand_id
1 'polypeptide(L)'
;MTIELPDYSFYFTDCDTPIGLTLSGDPSATLWTPRGYSFDSIEYSVDGVVDQMAFRLDNRDDALTVYFTGSVVQGSDVVLRQTVLDSSLDPLGSAIMFMGTIDGWEIDDEEVAITVASVMSRWSQRTLALHSPSCRWKKFKGAECGYAGSASWCDRTYKRCQALHNTDNFGGFRWLPSIVDKEIWWGRKRKV
;
A
#
# COMPACT_ATOMS: atom_id res chain seq x y z
N MET A 1 -10.19 -11.94 13.63
CA MET A 1 -9.34 -11.31 12.60
C MET A 1 -9.30 -12.18 11.36
N THR A 2 -9.38 -11.60 10.18
CA THR A 2 -9.22 -12.30 8.89
C THR A 2 -7.95 -11.79 8.21
N ILE A 3 -7.17 -12.70 7.63
CA ILE A 3 -6.02 -12.39 6.77
C ILE A 3 -6.23 -13.09 5.45
N GLU A 4 -6.28 -12.34 4.35
CA GLU A 4 -6.52 -12.87 3.01
C GLU A 4 -5.23 -12.78 2.18
N LEU A 5 -4.47 -13.87 2.14
CA LEU A 5 -3.33 -14.04 1.22
C LEU A 5 -3.85 -14.47 -0.16
N PRO A 6 -3.07 -14.32 -1.24
CA PRO A 6 -3.50 -14.67 -2.59
C PRO A 6 -4.05 -16.10 -2.74
N ASP A 7 -3.44 -17.05 -2.02
CA ASP A 7 -3.77 -18.48 -2.13
C ASP A 7 -4.45 -19.04 -0.87
N TYR A 8 -4.52 -18.27 0.23
CA TYR A 8 -4.99 -18.74 1.53
C TYR A 8 -5.75 -17.67 2.28
N SER A 9 -6.78 -18.07 3.00
CA SER A 9 -7.54 -17.20 3.93
C SER A 9 -7.49 -17.75 5.32
N PHE A 10 -7.10 -16.93 6.28
CA PHE A 10 -7.03 -17.28 7.70
C PHE A 10 -8.12 -16.55 8.46
N TYR A 11 -8.79 -17.29 9.34
CA TYR A 11 -9.83 -16.79 10.22
C TYR A 11 -9.46 -17.10 11.65
N PHE A 12 -8.99 -16.08 12.38
CA PHE A 12 -8.50 -16.22 13.75
C PHE A 12 -9.44 -15.55 14.74
N THR A 13 -9.66 -16.19 15.89
CA THR A 13 -10.35 -15.65 17.05
C THR A 13 -9.43 -15.62 18.25
N ASP A 14 -9.61 -14.64 19.14
CA ASP A 14 -8.96 -14.54 20.43
C ASP A 14 -9.71 -15.37 21.51
N CYS A 15 -10.82 -15.97 21.14
CA CYS A 15 -11.57 -16.87 22.00
C CYS A 15 -10.86 -18.22 22.10
N ASP A 16 -10.91 -18.86 23.27
CA ASP A 16 -10.29 -20.18 23.49
C ASP A 16 -10.95 -21.32 22.71
N THR A 17 -12.15 -21.07 22.17
CA THR A 17 -12.93 -22.07 21.42
C THR A 17 -13.20 -21.59 19.99
N PRO A 18 -13.25 -22.51 19.00
CA PRO A 18 -13.63 -22.16 17.64
C PRO A 18 -15.05 -21.58 17.58
N ILE A 19 -15.21 -20.53 16.77
CA ILE A 19 -16.49 -19.85 16.60
C ILE A 19 -16.93 -19.95 15.15
N GLY A 20 -18.18 -20.35 14.91
CA GLY A 20 -18.79 -20.29 13.59
C GLY A 20 -19.42 -18.91 13.36
N LEU A 21 -18.90 -18.13 12.42
CA LEU A 21 -19.45 -16.81 12.08
C LEU A 21 -19.88 -16.79 10.62
N THR A 22 -21.15 -16.45 10.38
CA THR A 22 -21.66 -16.20 9.02
C THR A 22 -21.44 -14.75 8.66
N LEU A 23 -20.59 -14.50 7.67
CA LEU A 23 -20.37 -13.16 7.14
C LEU A 23 -21.47 -12.75 6.17
N SER A 24 -21.80 -11.48 6.12
CA SER A 24 -22.82 -10.96 5.19
C SER A 24 -22.42 -11.27 3.74
N GLY A 25 -23.27 -12.04 3.04
CA GLY A 25 -23.04 -12.51 1.68
C GLY A 25 -22.51 -13.93 1.55
N ASP A 26 -22.17 -14.60 2.67
CA ASP A 26 -21.72 -15.98 2.68
C ASP A 26 -22.90 -16.92 3.02
N PRO A 27 -23.15 -17.96 2.22
CA PRO A 27 -24.26 -18.89 2.49
C PRO A 27 -23.98 -19.86 3.66
N SER A 28 -22.73 -19.95 4.12
CA SER A 28 -22.29 -20.88 5.16
C SER A 28 -21.47 -20.15 6.23
N ALA A 29 -21.55 -20.70 7.46
CA ALA A 29 -20.70 -20.21 8.54
C ALA A 29 -19.23 -20.57 8.29
N THR A 30 -18.36 -19.59 8.38
CA THR A 30 -16.90 -19.78 8.35
C THR A 30 -16.42 -20.08 9.76
N LEU A 31 -15.59 -21.10 9.91
CA LEU A 31 -15.02 -21.47 11.21
C LEU A 31 -13.80 -20.59 11.52
N TRP A 32 -13.86 -19.89 12.63
CA TRP A 32 -12.78 -19.06 13.16
C TRP A 32 -12.02 -19.87 14.20
N THR A 33 -10.73 -20.06 13.97
CA THR A 33 -9.89 -20.89 14.82
C THR A 33 -9.23 -20.07 15.93
N PRO A 34 -9.14 -20.60 17.16
CA PRO A 34 -8.39 -19.98 18.23
C PRO A 34 -6.93 -19.80 17.86
N ARG A 35 -6.43 -18.58 17.98
CA ARG A 35 -5.01 -18.28 17.88
C ARG A 35 -4.72 -17.04 18.71
N GLY A 36 -3.69 -17.11 19.55
CA GLY A 36 -3.25 -15.98 20.32
C GLY A 36 -2.80 -14.86 19.38
N TYR A 37 -3.44 -13.71 19.48
CA TYR A 37 -2.98 -12.50 18.79
C TYR A 37 -3.19 -11.27 19.66
N SER A 38 -2.34 -10.30 19.47
CA SER A 38 -2.46 -8.98 20.07
C SER A 38 -2.39 -7.92 18.97
N PHE A 39 -2.91 -6.75 19.26
CA PHE A 39 -2.85 -5.61 18.36
C PHE A 39 -2.69 -4.32 19.17
N ASP A 40 -2.09 -3.32 18.54
CA ASP A 40 -1.95 -2.00 19.12
C ASP A 40 -3.31 -1.27 19.17
N SER A 41 -3.37 -0.14 19.92
CA SER A 41 -4.57 0.68 19.98
C SER A 41 -4.99 1.16 18.59
N ILE A 42 -6.28 1.13 18.31
CA ILE A 42 -6.84 1.68 17.07
C ILE A 42 -6.99 3.19 17.28
N GLU A 43 -6.16 3.97 16.59
CA GLU A 43 -6.27 5.42 16.57
C GLU A 43 -6.95 5.86 15.27
N TYR A 44 -8.03 6.62 15.41
CA TYR A 44 -8.72 7.22 14.27
C TYR A 44 -8.31 8.68 14.18
N SER A 45 -7.60 9.05 13.11
CA SER A 45 -7.25 10.43 12.82
C SER A 45 -8.17 11.02 11.77
N VAL A 46 -8.66 12.23 12.02
CA VAL A 46 -9.45 13.03 11.06
C VAL A 46 -8.54 13.79 10.10
N ASP A 47 -7.25 13.88 10.40
CA ASP A 47 -6.27 14.72 9.68
C ASP A 47 -5.72 14.07 8.40
N GLY A 48 -6.29 12.95 7.94
CA GLY A 48 -5.82 12.25 6.73
C GLY A 48 -4.46 11.59 6.85
N VAL A 49 -4.01 11.38 8.09
CA VAL A 49 -2.82 10.58 8.38
C VAL A 49 -3.14 9.12 8.09
N VAL A 50 -2.18 8.42 7.50
CA VAL A 50 -2.30 6.99 7.23
C VAL A 50 -2.23 6.25 8.56
N ASP A 51 -3.37 5.72 9.00
CA ASP A 51 -3.42 4.90 10.19
C ASP A 51 -2.73 3.56 9.89
N GLN A 52 -1.80 3.19 10.75
CA GLN A 52 -1.13 1.90 10.74
C GLN A 52 -1.46 1.17 12.03
N MET A 53 -1.55 -0.15 11.95
CA MET A 53 -1.79 -1.01 13.09
C MET A 53 -0.82 -2.18 13.05
N ALA A 54 -0.19 -2.46 14.16
CA ALA A 54 0.64 -3.66 14.32
C ALA A 54 -0.18 -4.77 14.96
N PHE A 55 -0.10 -5.94 14.37
CA PHE A 55 -0.63 -7.20 14.89
C PHE A 55 0.52 -8.14 15.21
N ARG A 56 0.41 -8.88 16.30
CA ARG A 56 1.31 -9.98 16.63
C ARG A 56 0.49 -11.26 16.78
N LEU A 57 0.88 -12.27 16.04
CA LEU A 57 0.24 -13.58 15.98
C LEU A 57 1.16 -14.60 16.62
N ASP A 58 0.64 -15.42 17.51
CA ASP A 58 1.38 -16.56 18.06
C ASP A 58 1.78 -17.55 16.95
N ASN A 59 3.05 -17.88 16.86
CA ASN A 59 3.63 -18.80 15.86
C ASN A 59 4.57 -19.82 16.46
N ARG A 60 4.43 -20.16 17.74
CA ARG A 60 5.23 -21.18 18.43
C ARG A 60 5.16 -22.57 17.81
N ASP A 61 4.15 -22.80 16.98
CA ASP A 61 3.93 -24.04 16.22
C ASP A 61 4.52 -23.99 14.80
N ASP A 62 5.18 -22.89 14.42
CA ASP A 62 5.73 -22.63 13.07
C ASP A 62 4.70 -22.74 11.92
N ALA A 63 3.43 -22.87 12.25
CA ALA A 63 2.39 -23.12 11.25
C ALA A 63 2.20 -21.96 10.26
N LEU A 64 2.47 -20.72 10.67
CA LEU A 64 2.33 -19.55 9.82
C LEU A 64 3.57 -19.30 8.96
N THR A 65 4.74 -19.74 9.40
CA THR A 65 6.03 -19.49 8.73
C THR A 65 6.02 -19.92 7.27
N VAL A 66 5.46 -21.08 6.96
CA VAL A 66 5.40 -21.62 5.59
C VAL A 66 4.57 -20.71 4.67
N TYR A 67 3.46 -20.17 5.16
CA TYR A 67 2.57 -19.31 4.37
C TYR A 67 3.17 -17.93 4.16
N PHE A 68 3.77 -17.35 5.19
CA PHE A 68 4.36 -16.01 5.11
C PHE A 68 5.67 -15.97 4.33
N THR A 69 6.42 -17.07 4.25
CA THR A 69 7.65 -17.18 3.45
C THR A 69 7.40 -17.64 2.03
N GLY A 70 6.35 -18.44 1.81
CA GLY A 70 6.04 -19.05 0.51
C GLY A 70 5.11 -18.25 -0.39
N SER A 71 4.48 -17.19 0.11
CA SER A 71 3.46 -16.42 -0.61
C SER A 71 3.81 -14.94 -0.71
N VAL A 72 3.15 -14.21 -1.61
CA VAL A 72 3.21 -12.75 -1.67
C VAL A 72 2.30 -12.19 -0.58
N VAL A 73 2.88 -11.87 0.57
CA VAL A 73 2.15 -11.40 1.76
C VAL A 73 1.85 -9.90 1.69
N GLN A 74 2.81 -9.10 1.20
CA GLN A 74 2.63 -7.65 1.11
C GLN A 74 1.49 -7.28 0.16
N GLY A 75 0.62 -6.39 0.62
CA GLY A 75 -0.57 -5.97 -0.12
C GLY A 75 -1.81 -6.84 0.11
N SER A 76 -1.70 -7.91 0.91
CA SER A 76 -2.82 -8.78 1.29
C SER A 76 -3.75 -8.08 2.27
N ASP A 77 -5.04 -8.39 2.20
CA ASP A 77 -6.04 -7.71 3.02
C ASP A 77 -6.13 -8.29 4.43
N VAL A 78 -6.29 -7.41 5.42
CA VAL A 78 -6.52 -7.76 6.82
C VAL A 78 -7.75 -7.05 7.33
N VAL A 79 -8.66 -7.81 7.96
CA VAL A 79 -9.87 -7.26 8.56
C VAL A 79 -9.95 -7.68 10.02
N LEU A 80 -9.99 -6.70 10.92
CA LEU A 80 -10.27 -6.90 12.33
C LEU A 80 -11.75 -6.65 12.59
N ARG A 81 -12.41 -7.63 13.21
CA ARG A 81 -13.82 -7.55 13.59
C ARG A 81 -13.97 -7.72 15.10
N GLN A 82 -14.88 -6.96 15.66
CA GLN A 82 -15.40 -7.21 17.01
C GLN A 82 -16.73 -7.94 16.87
N THR A 83 -16.84 -9.07 17.54
CA THR A 83 -18.05 -9.90 17.54
C THR A 83 -18.60 -9.98 18.95
N VAL A 84 -19.90 -9.76 19.09
CA VAL A 84 -20.61 -9.95 20.34
C VAL A 84 -21.18 -11.37 20.36
N LEU A 85 -20.87 -12.12 21.40
CA LEU A 85 -21.34 -13.50 21.60
C LEU A 85 -22.38 -13.54 22.69
N ASP A 86 -23.29 -14.49 22.60
CA ASP A 86 -24.20 -14.80 23.68
C ASP A 86 -23.56 -15.74 24.73
N SER A 87 -24.31 -16.16 25.74
CA SER A 87 -23.83 -17.08 26.75
C SER A 87 -23.54 -18.51 26.26
N SER A 88 -23.98 -18.83 25.05
CA SER A 88 -23.74 -20.11 24.36
C SER A 88 -22.59 -20.03 23.38
N LEU A 89 -21.90 -18.88 23.31
CA LEU A 89 -20.88 -18.54 22.34
C LEU A 89 -21.37 -18.40 20.89
N ASP A 90 -22.67 -18.21 20.70
CA ASP A 90 -23.25 -17.94 19.40
C ASP A 90 -23.13 -16.44 19.07
N PRO A 91 -22.75 -16.09 17.82
CA PRO A 91 -22.56 -14.72 17.44
C PRO A 91 -23.90 -13.97 17.29
N LEU A 92 -24.09 -12.92 18.09
CA LEU A 92 -25.21 -12.00 18.02
C LEU A 92 -25.05 -10.92 16.97
N GLY A 93 -23.81 -10.55 16.66
CA GLY A 93 -23.48 -9.54 15.67
C GLY A 93 -21.99 -9.24 15.60
N SER A 94 -21.55 -8.69 14.50
CA SER A 94 -20.15 -8.27 14.32
C SER A 94 -20.03 -6.94 13.65
N ALA A 95 -19.01 -6.16 14.04
CA ALA A 95 -18.64 -4.88 13.42
C ALA A 95 -17.17 -4.91 12.97
N ILE A 96 -16.88 -4.30 11.84
CA ILE A 96 -15.50 -4.09 11.40
C ILE A 96 -14.91 -2.97 12.25
N MET A 97 -13.80 -3.27 12.95
CA MET A 97 -13.06 -2.32 13.74
C MET A 97 -11.92 -1.67 12.95
N PHE A 98 -11.25 -2.47 12.13
CA PHE A 98 -10.15 -2.00 11.28
C PHE A 98 -10.08 -2.82 10.01
N MET A 99 -9.70 -2.18 8.90
CA MET A 99 -9.48 -2.83 7.62
C MET A 99 -8.30 -2.16 6.92
N GLY A 100 -7.39 -2.95 6.42
CA GLY A 100 -6.21 -2.45 5.74
C GLY A 100 -5.48 -3.52 4.96
N THR A 101 -4.30 -3.18 4.48
CA THR A 101 -3.43 -4.08 3.73
C THR A 101 -2.10 -4.25 4.43
N ILE A 102 -1.52 -5.43 4.35
CA ILE A 102 -0.19 -5.71 4.91
C ILE A 102 0.84 -4.86 4.18
N ASP A 103 1.53 -4.01 4.93
CA ASP A 103 2.62 -3.17 4.42
C ASP A 103 3.98 -3.81 4.70
N GLY A 104 4.13 -4.46 5.85
CA GLY A 104 5.33 -5.18 6.24
C GLY A 104 5.01 -6.33 7.20
N TRP A 105 5.93 -7.25 7.32
CA TRP A 105 5.85 -8.38 8.25
C TRP A 105 7.24 -8.84 8.68
N GLU A 106 7.31 -9.41 9.86
CA GLU A 106 8.50 -9.97 10.47
C GLU A 106 8.14 -11.29 11.18
N ILE A 107 8.97 -12.30 11.06
CA ILE A 107 8.78 -13.59 11.71
C ILE A 107 9.89 -13.78 12.72
N ASP A 108 9.51 -14.13 13.91
CA ASP A 108 10.38 -14.59 15.00
C ASP A 108 9.99 -16.02 15.39
N ASP A 109 10.79 -16.67 16.23
CA ASP A 109 10.58 -18.05 16.70
C ASP A 109 9.25 -18.22 17.46
N GLU A 110 8.71 -17.16 18.04
CA GLU A 110 7.49 -17.20 18.84
C GLU A 110 6.30 -16.51 18.17
N GLU A 111 6.52 -15.51 17.31
CA GLU A 111 5.45 -14.69 16.77
C GLU A 111 5.68 -14.26 15.31
N VAL A 112 4.60 -13.94 14.65
CA VAL A 112 4.58 -13.19 13.39
C VAL A 112 4.04 -11.79 13.65
N ALA A 113 4.89 -10.79 13.50
CA ALA A 113 4.51 -9.38 13.59
C ALA A 113 4.12 -8.87 12.19
N ILE A 114 2.93 -8.27 12.08
CA ILE A 114 2.38 -7.78 10.82
C ILE A 114 2.05 -6.30 10.99
N THR A 115 2.58 -5.46 10.13
CA THR A 115 2.18 -4.05 10.04
C THR A 115 1.13 -3.90 8.95
N VAL A 116 -0.03 -3.43 9.33
CA VAL A 116 -1.18 -3.21 8.42
C VAL A 116 -1.41 -1.72 8.27
N ALA A 117 -1.39 -1.25 7.03
CA ALA A 117 -1.71 0.12 6.69
C ALA A 117 -3.18 0.25 6.27
N SER A 118 -3.84 1.28 6.71
CA SER A 118 -5.21 1.61 6.32
C SER A 118 -5.33 1.75 4.79
N VAL A 119 -6.52 1.49 4.25
CA VAL A 119 -6.84 1.70 2.82
C VAL A 119 -6.51 3.13 2.36
N MET A 120 -6.52 4.11 3.26
CA MET A 120 -6.13 5.50 2.98
C MET A 120 -4.65 5.65 2.58
N SER A 121 -3.79 4.68 2.91
CA SER A 121 -2.38 4.67 2.50
C SER A 121 -2.21 4.71 0.98
N ARG A 122 -3.16 4.14 0.25
CA ARG A 122 -3.16 4.14 -1.22
C ARG A 122 -3.31 5.55 -1.82
N TRP A 123 -3.91 6.49 -1.10
CA TRP A 123 -4.08 7.87 -1.55
C TRP A 123 -2.78 8.68 -1.49
N SER A 124 -1.85 8.28 -0.63
CA SER A 124 -0.52 8.90 -0.54
C SER A 124 0.47 8.39 -1.58
N GLN A 125 0.13 7.33 -2.32
CA GLN A 125 1.00 6.77 -3.34
C GLN A 125 1.21 7.75 -4.48
N ARG A 126 2.48 7.95 -4.85
CA ARG A 126 2.87 8.81 -5.96
C ARG A 126 3.30 7.94 -7.14
N THR A 127 2.99 8.39 -8.34
CA THR A 127 3.49 7.74 -9.54
C THR A 127 5.01 7.85 -9.62
N LEU A 128 5.68 6.79 -10.03
CA LEU A 128 7.13 6.78 -10.25
C LEU A 128 7.57 7.74 -11.36
N ALA A 129 6.69 7.99 -12.33
CA ALA A 129 6.93 8.90 -13.42
C ALA A 129 6.32 10.27 -13.10
N LEU A 130 7.17 11.24 -12.82
CA LEU A 130 6.76 12.64 -12.62
C LEU A 130 6.74 13.38 -13.93
N HIS A 131 5.75 14.25 -14.12
CA HIS A 131 5.73 15.21 -15.22
C HIS A 131 6.81 16.27 -14.96
N SER A 132 7.81 16.35 -15.84
CA SER A 132 8.92 17.30 -15.74
C SER A 132 9.13 18.00 -17.08
N PRO A 133 9.50 19.30 -17.10
CA PRO A 133 9.89 19.97 -18.34
C PRO A 133 11.20 19.42 -18.91
N SER A 134 12.00 18.73 -18.11
CA SER A 134 13.25 18.09 -18.53
C SER A 134 13.05 16.63 -18.93
N CYS A 135 13.91 16.15 -19.83
CA CYS A 135 13.88 14.77 -20.29
C CYS A 135 14.24 13.80 -19.15
N ARG A 136 13.41 12.80 -18.95
CA ARG A 136 13.54 11.78 -17.89
C ARG A 136 14.51 10.65 -18.21
N TRP A 137 14.92 10.51 -19.48
CA TRP A 137 15.80 9.42 -19.87
C TRP A 137 17.16 9.53 -19.18
N LYS A 138 17.54 8.47 -18.46
CA LYS A 138 18.78 8.48 -17.65
C LYS A 138 20.05 8.56 -18.50
N LYS A 139 20.06 7.90 -19.67
CA LYS A 139 21.23 7.78 -20.52
C LYS A 139 20.99 8.49 -21.86
N PHE A 140 21.84 9.48 -22.18
CA PHE A 140 21.88 10.07 -23.51
C PHE A 140 22.36 9.02 -24.51
N LYS A 141 21.75 8.97 -25.70
CA LYS A 141 21.95 7.89 -26.70
C LYS A 141 21.56 6.48 -26.21
N GLY A 142 20.81 6.36 -25.11
CA GLY A 142 20.23 5.10 -24.69
C GLY A 142 19.06 4.67 -25.58
N ALA A 143 18.52 3.49 -25.34
CA ALA A 143 17.41 2.93 -26.13
C ALA A 143 16.19 3.86 -26.19
N GLU A 144 15.84 4.48 -25.05
CA GLU A 144 14.70 5.39 -24.98
C GLU A 144 14.95 6.74 -25.63
N CYS A 145 16.20 7.24 -25.57
CA CYS A 145 16.59 8.50 -26.21
C CYS A 145 16.69 8.36 -27.73
N GLY A 146 17.19 7.23 -28.23
CA GLY A 146 17.27 6.89 -29.64
C GLY A 146 18.11 7.82 -30.52
N TYR A 147 18.85 8.78 -29.93
CA TYR A 147 19.68 9.71 -30.71
C TYR A 147 20.92 9.03 -31.24
N ALA A 148 21.08 8.98 -32.57
CA ALA A 148 22.22 8.36 -33.26
C ALA A 148 23.24 9.34 -33.83
N GLY A 149 23.08 10.67 -33.65
CA GLY A 149 23.96 11.68 -34.21
C GLY A 149 25.30 11.81 -33.47
N SER A 150 26.12 12.76 -33.96
CA SER A 150 27.51 12.99 -33.52
C SER A 150 27.66 13.71 -32.17
N ALA A 151 26.63 14.38 -31.65
CA ALA A 151 26.73 15.11 -30.39
C ALA A 151 27.13 14.18 -29.24
N SER A 152 28.03 14.66 -28.36
CA SER A 152 28.56 13.88 -27.24
C SER A 152 27.75 14.02 -25.92
N TRP A 153 26.92 15.06 -25.81
CA TRP A 153 26.18 15.37 -24.58
C TRP A 153 24.83 16.03 -24.83
N CYS A 154 23.96 15.97 -23.85
CA CYS A 154 22.63 16.57 -23.84
C CYS A 154 22.33 17.12 -22.45
N ASP A 155 21.81 18.38 -22.38
CA ASP A 155 21.38 19.03 -21.14
C ASP A 155 19.96 18.64 -20.68
N ARG A 156 19.32 17.71 -21.42
CA ARG A 156 17.95 17.22 -21.18
C ARG A 156 16.84 18.26 -21.36
N THR A 157 17.16 19.42 -21.98
CA THR A 157 16.13 20.40 -22.30
C THR A 157 15.46 20.09 -23.63
N TYR A 158 14.20 20.56 -23.80
CA TYR A 158 13.50 20.44 -25.07
C TYR A 158 14.22 21.17 -26.20
N LYS A 159 14.77 22.40 -25.93
CA LYS A 159 15.55 23.18 -26.90
C LYS A 159 16.75 22.41 -27.44
N ARG A 160 17.46 21.72 -26.55
CA ARG A 160 18.58 20.87 -26.95
C ARG A 160 18.16 19.71 -27.81
N CYS A 161 17.07 19.05 -27.43
CA CYS A 161 16.48 17.92 -28.17
C CYS A 161 16.04 18.37 -29.57
N GLN A 162 15.46 19.57 -29.70
CA GLN A 162 15.09 20.19 -30.96
C GLN A 162 16.33 20.49 -31.85
N ALA A 163 17.39 21.05 -31.26
CA ALA A 163 18.66 21.30 -31.98
C ALA A 163 19.31 19.99 -32.46
N LEU A 164 19.04 18.88 -31.81
CA LEU A 164 19.53 17.57 -32.20
C LEU A 164 18.57 16.81 -33.14
N HIS A 165 17.46 17.42 -33.56
CA HIS A 165 16.41 16.80 -34.38
C HIS A 165 15.89 15.49 -33.83
N ASN A 166 15.73 15.40 -32.49
CA ASN A 166 15.29 14.18 -31.80
C ASN A 166 14.04 14.40 -30.89
N THR A 167 13.17 15.33 -31.29
CA THR A 167 12.02 15.74 -30.48
C THR A 167 10.99 14.63 -30.25
N ASP A 168 10.89 13.67 -31.18
CA ASP A 168 9.94 12.56 -31.10
C ASP A 168 10.25 11.61 -29.94
N ASN A 169 11.53 11.55 -29.56
CA ASN A 169 12.00 10.74 -28.43
C ASN A 169 12.19 11.57 -27.15
N PHE A 170 11.69 12.81 -27.12
CA PHE A 170 11.82 13.64 -25.93
C PHE A 170 10.99 13.11 -24.78
N GLY A 171 11.64 12.67 -23.70
CA GLY A 171 11.01 12.08 -22.53
C GLY A 171 10.47 13.07 -21.49
N GLY A 172 10.38 14.36 -21.81
CA GLY A 172 9.83 15.40 -20.93
C GLY A 172 8.56 16.04 -21.48
N PHE A 173 7.97 16.96 -20.71
CA PHE A 173 6.75 17.68 -21.07
C PHE A 173 7.09 19.13 -21.44
N ARG A 174 7.20 19.42 -22.72
CA ARG A 174 7.64 20.76 -23.25
C ARG A 174 6.73 21.92 -22.84
N TRP A 175 5.47 21.63 -22.52
CA TRP A 175 4.48 22.65 -22.18
C TRP A 175 4.39 22.95 -20.68
N LEU A 176 5.11 22.20 -19.84
CA LEU A 176 5.18 22.52 -18.43
C LEU A 176 6.04 23.77 -18.22
N PRO A 177 5.49 24.82 -17.61
CA PRO A 177 6.30 25.99 -17.28
C PRO A 177 7.35 25.60 -16.24
N SER A 178 8.58 26.07 -16.41
CA SER A 178 9.58 25.97 -15.36
C SER A 178 9.12 26.79 -14.15
N ILE A 179 9.07 26.17 -13.00
CA ILE A 179 8.66 26.81 -11.74
C ILE A 179 9.87 27.42 -11.02
N VAL A 180 11.09 27.15 -11.50
CA VAL A 180 12.34 27.48 -10.81
C VAL A 180 12.48 28.98 -10.52
N ASP A 181 11.89 29.85 -11.36
CA ASP A 181 11.97 31.30 -11.22
C ASP A 181 10.61 31.97 -11.05
N LYS A 182 9.58 31.22 -10.66
CA LYS A 182 8.23 31.77 -10.49
C LYS A 182 7.82 31.76 -9.04
N GLU A 183 7.64 32.93 -8.45
CA GLU A 183 6.94 33.06 -7.17
C GLU A 183 5.45 32.81 -7.37
N ILE A 184 4.92 31.74 -6.78
CA ILE A 184 3.50 31.41 -6.77
C ILE A 184 2.89 31.94 -5.48
N TRP A 185 2.15 33.02 -5.55
CA TRP A 185 1.43 33.60 -4.41
C TRP A 185 -0.02 33.16 -4.41
N TRP A 186 -0.40 32.31 -3.49
CA TRP A 186 -1.78 31.93 -3.29
C TRP A 186 -2.54 33.04 -2.56
N GLY A 187 -3.65 33.51 -3.16
CA GLY A 187 -4.54 34.49 -2.51
C GLY A 187 -4.20 35.97 -2.75
N ARG A 188 -3.18 36.35 -3.52
CA ARG A 188 -2.92 37.74 -3.93
C ARG A 188 -3.61 38.07 -5.25
N LYS A 189 -4.36 39.19 -5.26
CA LYS A 189 -4.88 39.78 -6.52
C LYS A 189 -3.69 40.20 -7.39
N ARG A 190 -3.70 39.77 -8.65
CA ARG A 190 -2.77 40.24 -9.66
C ARG A 190 -2.89 41.78 -9.75
N LYS A 191 -1.82 42.52 -9.54
CA LYS A 191 -1.76 43.94 -9.90
C LYS A 191 -1.76 43.98 -11.43
N VAL A 192 -2.80 44.59 -12.00
CA VAL A 192 -2.91 44.93 -13.42
C VAL A 192 -2.00 46.09 -13.71
#